data_e39b291f2542bb08aac7467098969a52
#
_entry.id   e39b291f2542bb08aac7467098969a52
#
_cell.length_a   1.000
_cell.length_b   1.000
_cell.length_c   1.000
_cell.angle_alpha   90.00
_cell.angle_beta   90.00
_cell.angle_gamma   90.00
#
_symmetry.space_group_name_H-M   'P 1'
#
loop_
_entity.id
_entity.type
_entity.pdbx_description
1 polymer ?
#
loop_
_entity_poly.entity_id
_entity_poly.type
_entity_poly.pdbx_seq_one_letter_code
_entity_poly.pdbx_strand_id
1 'polypeptide(L)'
;YAKYLNQNGWSLDLVSHSEERSKKAREFFQNNNKNNYYHFDLSKKDSILELLDKIDCPDLVVANAGITMMSKAGESSSLQRDELYYLLCGGVIDLIEGLVPRLKEKDASRIVIISSIGAVTPMPKSSLYASAKSGIYSYGRSIGEELANENISVTISLPGYVKTNAHRRAGLDHLERKIPFWMWVSAEKVVKMTEKASIAGKSTVIPGLAYKLVKPFLGMEITSKAWKMLNKRN
;
A
#
# COMPACT_ATOMS: atom_id res chain seq x y z
N TYR A 1 -1.26 2.75 9.85
CA TYR A 1 -1.70 1.44 10.32
C TYR A 1 -1.06 1.09 11.66
N ALA A 2 0.26 1.08 11.78
CA ALA A 2 0.96 0.69 13.00
C ALA A 2 0.42 1.39 14.26
N LYS A 3 0.22 2.72 14.21
CA LYS A 3 -0.38 3.47 15.33
C LYS A 3 -1.76 2.94 15.71
N TYR A 4 -2.61 2.69 14.72
CA TYR A 4 -3.97 2.17 14.96
C TYR A 4 -3.93 0.79 15.60
N LEU A 5 -3.14 -0.14 15.06
CA LEU A 5 -3.03 -1.50 15.57
C LEU A 5 -2.44 -1.51 16.99
N ASN A 6 -1.38 -0.74 17.24
CA ASN A 6 -0.78 -0.62 18.58
C ASN A 6 -1.78 -0.10 19.63
N GLN A 7 -2.60 0.90 19.26
CA GLN A 7 -3.66 1.42 20.13
C GLN A 7 -4.78 0.41 20.41
N ASN A 8 -4.92 -0.60 19.56
CA ASN A 8 -5.88 -1.70 19.73
C ASN A 8 -5.24 -2.99 20.28
N GLY A 9 -4.07 -2.89 20.92
CA GLY A 9 -3.45 -3.98 21.66
C GLY A 9 -2.66 -5.00 20.84
N TRP A 10 -2.41 -4.73 19.55
CA TRP A 10 -1.61 -5.61 18.70
C TRP A 10 -0.11 -5.53 19.03
N SER A 11 0.56 -6.67 18.97
CA SER A 11 2.02 -6.74 18.85
C SER A 11 2.40 -6.53 17.40
N LEU A 12 3.47 -5.76 17.14
CA LEU A 12 3.82 -5.34 15.80
C LEU A 12 5.23 -5.76 15.41
N ASP A 13 5.35 -6.36 14.24
CA ASP A 13 6.61 -6.49 13.50
C ASP A 13 6.74 -5.32 12.53
N LEU A 14 7.55 -4.33 12.88
CA LEU A 14 7.68 -3.08 12.15
C LEU A 14 8.93 -3.08 11.27
N VAL A 15 8.73 -3.07 9.96
CA VAL A 15 9.81 -3.03 8.98
C VAL A 15 10.00 -1.62 8.45
N SER A 16 11.23 -1.12 8.46
CA SER A 16 11.61 0.17 7.90
C SER A 16 12.90 0.09 7.11
N HIS A 17 13.05 0.95 6.08
CA HIS A 17 14.18 0.90 5.15
C HIS A 17 15.44 1.59 5.67
N SER A 18 15.41 2.22 6.85
CA SER A 18 16.59 2.85 7.46
C SER A 18 16.57 2.70 8.99
N GLU A 19 17.75 2.57 9.55
CA GLU A 19 17.94 2.46 10.99
C GLU A 19 17.37 3.66 11.75
N GLU A 20 17.53 4.88 11.21
CA GLU A 20 16.95 6.10 11.79
C GLU A 20 15.43 6.01 11.92
N ARG A 21 14.75 5.46 10.92
CA ARG A 21 13.28 5.27 10.98
C ARG A 21 12.89 4.19 11.96
N SER A 22 13.66 3.11 12.02
CA SER A 22 13.48 2.05 13.00
C SER A 22 13.62 2.61 14.43
N LYS A 23 14.63 3.45 14.68
CA LYS A 23 14.82 4.15 15.95
C LYS A 23 13.64 5.05 16.30
N LYS A 24 13.21 5.90 15.35
CA LYS A 24 12.01 6.76 15.54
C LYS A 24 10.74 5.96 15.82
N ALA A 25 10.56 4.82 15.17
CA ALA A 25 9.43 3.94 15.45
C ALA A 25 9.50 3.35 16.85
N ARG A 26 10.67 2.92 17.29
CA ARG A 26 10.90 2.41 18.65
C ARG A 26 10.63 3.47 19.71
N GLU A 27 11.09 4.70 19.53
CA GLU A 27 10.81 5.82 20.41
C GLU A 27 9.30 6.15 20.44
N PHE A 28 8.61 6.08 19.30
CA PHE A 28 7.18 6.36 19.22
C PHE A 28 6.32 5.30 19.92
N PHE A 29 6.72 4.03 19.87
CA PHE A 29 5.98 2.91 20.45
C PHE A 29 6.63 2.38 21.75
N GLN A 30 7.43 3.18 22.43
CA GLN A 30 8.22 2.79 23.61
C GLN A 30 7.42 2.14 24.75
N ASN A 31 6.11 2.39 24.83
CA ASN A 31 5.22 1.84 25.84
C ASN A 31 4.71 0.43 25.51
N ASN A 32 5.14 -0.17 24.37
CA ASN A 32 4.75 -1.53 24.00
C ASN A 32 6.00 -2.40 23.75
N ASN A 33 6.41 -3.10 24.78
CA ASN A 33 7.59 -3.98 24.75
C ASN A 33 7.42 -5.25 23.90
N LYS A 34 6.23 -5.46 23.33
CA LYS A 34 5.91 -6.62 22.47
C LYS A 34 6.16 -6.35 20.97
N ASN A 35 6.60 -5.14 20.62
CA ASN A 35 6.88 -4.78 19.25
C ASN A 35 8.32 -5.13 18.87
N ASN A 36 8.49 -5.73 17.68
CA ASN A 36 9.78 -5.96 17.04
C ASN A 36 10.03 -4.90 15.97
N TYR A 37 11.31 -4.58 15.74
CA TYR A 37 11.71 -3.52 14.81
C TYR A 37 12.81 -4.06 13.90
N TYR A 38 12.52 -4.10 12.61
CA TYR A 38 13.40 -4.61 11.59
C TYR A 38 13.86 -3.51 10.66
N HIS A 39 15.12 -3.62 10.22
CA HIS A 39 15.70 -2.71 9.25
C HIS A 39 16.00 -3.49 7.96
N PHE A 40 15.16 -3.30 6.94
CA PHE A 40 15.29 -3.93 5.63
C PHE A 40 14.88 -2.98 4.51
N ASP A 41 15.66 -2.97 3.44
CA ASP A 41 15.28 -2.28 2.20
C ASP A 41 14.42 -3.22 1.34
N LEU A 42 13.11 -3.05 1.43
CA LEU A 42 12.14 -3.87 0.71
C LEU A 42 12.15 -3.67 -0.81
N SER A 43 13.00 -2.79 -1.35
CA SER A 43 13.28 -2.71 -2.79
C SER A 43 14.29 -3.77 -3.27
N LYS A 44 14.86 -4.56 -2.36
CA LYS A 44 15.87 -5.58 -2.62
C LYS A 44 15.30 -6.96 -2.32
N LYS A 45 15.51 -7.90 -3.25
CA LYS A 45 14.99 -9.28 -3.12
C LYS A 45 15.58 -10.01 -1.91
N ASP A 46 16.88 -9.90 -1.71
CA ASP A 46 17.56 -10.56 -0.58
C ASP A 46 17.03 -10.09 0.76
N SER A 47 16.67 -8.80 0.87
CA SER A 47 16.06 -8.24 2.08
C SER A 47 14.69 -8.85 2.40
N ILE A 48 13.90 -9.22 1.38
CA ILE A 48 12.62 -9.91 1.59
C ILE A 48 12.87 -11.34 2.10
N LEU A 49 13.82 -12.06 1.53
CA LEU A 49 14.18 -13.41 1.97
C LEU A 49 14.67 -13.41 3.42
N GLU A 50 15.61 -12.51 3.75
CA GLU A 50 16.10 -12.36 5.12
C GLU A 50 15.00 -11.94 6.12
N LEU A 51 14.05 -11.12 5.70
CA LEU A 51 12.90 -10.74 6.53
C LEU A 51 12.03 -11.95 6.83
N LEU A 52 11.71 -12.76 5.82
CA LEU A 52 10.89 -13.96 5.95
C LEU A 52 11.50 -14.99 6.91
N ASP A 53 12.83 -15.07 6.97
CA ASP A 53 13.55 -15.95 7.90
C ASP A 53 13.53 -15.44 9.35
N LYS A 54 13.34 -14.12 9.55
CA LYS A 54 13.43 -13.47 10.88
C LYS A 54 12.09 -13.23 11.56
N ILE A 55 11.01 -13.18 10.80
CA ILE A 55 9.67 -12.90 11.37
C ILE A 55 8.91 -14.19 11.67
N ASP A 56 8.19 -14.17 12.77
CA ASP A 56 7.17 -15.18 13.04
C ASP A 56 5.99 -15.06 12.08
N CYS A 57 5.14 -16.07 12.06
CA CYS A 57 3.93 -16.05 11.24
C CYS A 57 2.92 -15.04 11.82
N PRO A 58 2.62 -13.93 11.14
CA PRO A 58 1.70 -12.92 11.65
C PRO A 58 0.23 -13.33 11.49
N ASP A 59 -0.67 -12.76 12.31
CA ASP A 59 -2.12 -12.88 12.11
C ASP A 59 -2.64 -11.87 11.08
N LEU A 60 -1.89 -10.79 10.87
CA LEU A 60 -2.21 -9.73 9.91
C LEU A 60 -0.95 -9.23 9.20
N VAL A 61 -0.93 -9.36 7.89
CA VAL A 61 0.09 -8.74 7.03
C VAL A 61 -0.44 -7.41 6.51
N VAL A 62 0.32 -6.32 6.65
CA VAL A 62 -0.01 -5.02 6.06
C VAL A 62 1.09 -4.59 5.11
N ALA A 63 0.93 -4.89 3.82
CA ALA A 63 1.84 -4.48 2.76
C ALA A 63 1.58 -3.00 2.41
N ASN A 64 2.28 -2.10 3.12
CA ASN A 64 2.09 -0.66 3.03
C ASN A 64 3.32 0.09 2.52
N ALA A 65 4.50 -0.49 2.54
CA ALA A 65 5.71 0.16 2.07
C ALA A 65 5.54 0.70 0.64
N GLY A 66 6.09 1.87 0.38
CA GLY A 66 5.96 2.44 -0.95
C GLY A 66 6.53 3.85 -1.07
N ILE A 67 6.83 4.17 -2.31
CA ILE A 67 7.26 5.50 -2.76
C ILE A 67 6.36 5.96 -3.90
N THR A 68 6.41 7.24 -4.20
CA THR A 68 5.82 7.79 -5.43
C THR A 68 6.93 8.39 -6.26
N MET A 69 6.83 8.22 -7.58
CA MET A 69 7.79 8.77 -8.54
C MET A 69 7.02 9.45 -9.66
N MET A 70 7.49 10.62 -10.06
CA MET A 70 7.02 11.28 -11.27
C MET A 70 8.16 11.32 -12.29
N SER A 71 7.88 10.83 -13.49
CA SER A 71 8.74 10.94 -14.65
C SER A 71 7.89 10.92 -15.93
N LYS A 72 8.33 11.58 -16.97
CA LYS A 72 7.72 11.40 -18.30
C LYS A 72 8.13 10.05 -18.87
N ALA A 73 7.37 9.59 -19.86
CA ALA A 73 7.73 8.37 -20.59
C ALA A 73 9.13 8.52 -21.23
N GLY A 74 10.00 7.54 -20.99
CA GLY A 74 11.37 7.53 -21.48
C GLY A 74 12.42 8.23 -20.60
N GLU A 75 12.04 8.97 -19.56
CA GLU A 75 12.98 9.71 -18.70
C GLU A 75 13.57 8.88 -17.53
N SER A 76 12.97 7.75 -17.17
CA SER A 76 13.43 6.92 -16.03
C SER A 76 14.57 6.00 -16.46
N SER A 77 15.59 5.85 -15.63
CA SER A 77 16.61 4.80 -15.81
C SER A 77 16.05 3.40 -15.53
N SER A 78 16.74 2.36 -16.02
CA SER A 78 16.37 0.96 -15.73
C SER A 78 16.34 0.71 -14.24
N LEU A 79 17.40 1.09 -13.54
CA LEU A 79 17.54 0.90 -12.09
C LEU A 79 16.36 1.52 -11.31
N GLN A 80 15.98 2.76 -11.66
CA GLN A 80 14.82 3.42 -11.02
C GLN A 80 13.50 2.66 -11.27
N ARG A 81 13.32 2.12 -12.48
CA ARG A 81 12.13 1.31 -12.81
C ARG A 81 12.10 0.02 -12.02
N ASP A 82 13.23 -0.68 -11.97
CA ASP A 82 13.36 -1.96 -11.30
C ASP A 82 13.12 -1.83 -9.80
N GLU A 83 13.76 -0.86 -9.15
CA GLU A 83 13.57 -0.58 -7.71
C GLU A 83 12.13 -0.16 -7.38
N LEU A 84 11.54 0.72 -8.20
CA LEU A 84 10.15 1.14 -8.00
C LEU A 84 9.20 -0.04 -8.14
N TYR A 85 9.36 -0.82 -9.21
CA TYR A 85 8.44 -1.91 -9.51
C TYR A 85 8.58 -3.04 -8.49
N TYR A 86 9.81 -3.35 -8.07
CA TYR A 86 10.04 -4.35 -7.05
C TYR A 86 9.43 -3.93 -5.71
N LEU A 87 9.72 -2.72 -5.23
CA LEU A 87 9.17 -2.21 -3.96
C LEU A 87 7.63 -2.19 -3.93
N LEU A 88 6.99 -1.81 -5.04
CA LEU A 88 5.54 -1.59 -5.09
C LEU A 88 4.72 -2.80 -5.53
N CYS A 89 5.36 -3.79 -6.16
CA CYS A 89 4.70 -4.96 -6.73
C CYS A 89 5.47 -6.25 -6.44
N GLY A 90 6.64 -6.47 -7.05
CA GLY A 90 7.38 -7.74 -6.97
C GLY A 90 7.73 -8.14 -5.55
N GLY A 91 8.31 -7.25 -4.75
CA GLY A 91 8.68 -7.53 -3.36
C GLY A 91 7.47 -7.76 -2.45
N VAL A 92 6.32 -7.12 -2.75
CA VAL A 92 5.07 -7.40 -2.04
C VAL A 92 4.57 -8.81 -2.37
N ILE A 93 4.68 -9.23 -3.64
CA ILE A 93 4.34 -10.59 -4.06
C ILE A 93 5.27 -11.59 -3.36
N ASP A 94 6.59 -11.42 -3.44
CA ASP A 94 7.56 -12.32 -2.82
C ASP A 94 7.32 -12.45 -1.30
N LEU A 95 7.00 -11.35 -0.62
CA LEU A 95 6.67 -11.36 0.81
C LEU A 95 5.39 -12.19 1.10
N ILE A 96 4.34 -11.96 0.33
CA ILE A 96 3.05 -12.64 0.53
C ILE A 96 3.20 -14.13 0.19
N GLU A 97 3.79 -14.47 -0.95
CA GLU A 97 4.03 -15.87 -1.35
C GLU A 97 4.87 -16.64 -0.31
N GLY A 98 5.89 -15.98 0.25
CA GLY A 98 6.70 -16.57 1.32
C GLY A 98 5.96 -16.76 2.65
N LEU A 99 4.93 -15.95 2.91
CA LEU A 99 4.12 -16.05 4.13
C LEU A 99 2.93 -17.00 4.00
N VAL A 100 2.32 -17.12 2.82
CA VAL A 100 1.10 -17.91 2.59
C VAL A 100 1.19 -19.35 3.13
N PRO A 101 2.29 -20.12 2.94
CA PRO A 101 2.37 -21.46 3.50
C PRO A 101 2.16 -21.49 5.03
N ARG A 102 2.78 -20.55 5.75
CA ARG A 102 2.66 -20.43 7.20
C ARG A 102 1.30 -19.89 7.64
N LEU A 103 0.72 -18.96 6.85
CA LEU A 103 -0.61 -18.41 7.13
C LEU A 103 -1.72 -19.45 7.01
N LYS A 104 -1.58 -20.44 6.12
CA LYS A 104 -2.51 -21.56 5.96
C LYS A 104 -2.58 -22.49 7.18
N GLU A 105 -1.54 -22.52 8.00
CA GLU A 105 -1.48 -23.30 9.24
C GLU A 105 -2.23 -22.65 10.40
N LYS A 106 -2.71 -21.39 10.23
CA LYS A 106 -3.44 -20.64 11.26
C LYS A 106 -4.95 -20.83 11.12
N ASP A 107 -5.66 -20.73 12.24
CA ASP A 107 -7.13 -20.80 12.28
C ASP A 107 -7.77 -19.65 11.47
N ALA A 108 -7.14 -18.47 11.48
CA ALA A 108 -7.54 -17.33 10.66
C ALA A 108 -6.40 -16.34 10.49
N SER A 109 -6.27 -15.77 9.30
CA SER A 109 -5.30 -14.71 9.03
C SER A 109 -5.81 -13.72 8.00
N ARG A 110 -5.17 -12.55 7.94
CA ARG A 110 -5.57 -11.47 7.05
C ARG A 110 -4.37 -10.86 6.33
N ILE A 111 -4.57 -10.52 5.05
CA ILE A 111 -3.59 -9.80 4.24
C ILE A 111 -4.24 -8.49 3.78
N VAL A 112 -3.61 -7.37 4.10
CA VAL A 112 -4.02 -6.04 3.65
C VAL A 112 -2.95 -5.49 2.72
N ILE A 113 -3.34 -5.19 1.48
CA ILE A 113 -2.47 -4.62 0.46
C ILE A 113 -2.86 -3.16 0.23
N ILE A 114 -1.94 -2.23 0.45
CA ILE A 114 -2.17 -0.81 0.16
C ILE A 114 -1.73 -0.53 -1.28
N SER A 115 -2.69 -0.55 -2.19
CA SER A 115 -2.51 -0.13 -3.56
C SER A 115 -2.83 1.38 -3.71
N SER A 116 -3.54 1.79 -4.73
CA SER A 116 -3.91 3.19 -5.01
C SER A 116 -5.10 3.24 -5.96
N ILE A 117 -5.85 4.33 -5.93
CA ILE A 117 -6.81 4.63 -7.01
C ILE A 117 -6.11 4.72 -8.37
N GLY A 118 -4.82 5.02 -8.40
CA GLY A 118 -3.98 4.97 -9.59
C GLY A 118 -3.84 3.59 -10.23
N ALA A 119 -4.21 2.53 -9.54
CA ALA A 119 -4.29 1.18 -10.10
C ALA A 119 -5.41 1.02 -11.14
N VAL A 120 -6.42 1.88 -11.10
CA VAL A 120 -7.61 1.81 -11.94
C VAL A 120 -7.88 3.10 -12.73
N THR A 121 -6.92 4.02 -12.74
CA THR A 121 -7.01 5.31 -13.45
C THR A 121 -5.72 5.65 -14.18
N PRO A 122 -5.78 6.28 -15.38
CA PRO A 122 -4.59 6.81 -16.02
C PRO A 122 -3.91 7.86 -15.14
N MET A 123 -2.59 7.75 -14.97
CA MET A 123 -1.78 8.70 -14.19
C MET A 123 -0.63 9.26 -15.05
N PRO A 124 -0.85 10.29 -15.86
CA PRO A 124 0.23 10.96 -16.60
C PRO A 124 1.38 11.36 -15.67
N LYS A 125 2.63 11.24 -16.15
CA LYS A 125 3.86 11.47 -15.37
C LYS A 125 4.05 10.54 -14.14
N SER A 126 3.20 9.52 -13.98
CA SER A 126 3.32 8.49 -12.94
C SER A 126 2.89 7.12 -13.48
N SER A 127 3.12 6.87 -14.76
CA SER A 127 2.72 5.63 -15.43
C SER A 127 3.36 4.38 -14.80
N LEU A 128 4.64 4.47 -14.44
CA LEU A 128 5.36 3.37 -13.76
C LEU A 128 4.77 3.06 -12.38
N TYR A 129 4.45 4.09 -11.60
CA TYR A 129 3.75 3.92 -10.33
C TYR A 129 2.36 3.28 -10.53
N ALA A 130 1.59 3.78 -11.49
CA ALA A 130 0.27 3.26 -11.80
C ALA A 130 0.33 1.79 -12.24
N SER A 131 1.29 1.41 -13.10
CA SER A 131 1.48 0.04 -13.56
C SER A 131 1.82 -0.91 -12.41
N ALA A 132 2.74 -0.54 -11.51
CA ALA A 132 3.07 -1.34 -10.34
C ALA A 132 1.88 -1.51 -9.39
N LYS A 133 1.12 -0.41 -9.15
CA LYS A 133 -0.09 -0.45 -8.31
C LYS A 133 -1.24 -1.23 -8.97
N SER A 134 -1.33 -1.26 -10.31
CA SER A 134 -2.27 -2.12 -11.05
C SER A 134 -1.88 -3.60 -10.94
N GLY A 135 -0.59 -3.91 -11.07
CA GLY A 135 -0.06 -5.27 -10.92
C GLY A 135 -0.41 -5.86 -9.56
N ILE A 136 -0.07 -5.15 -8.48
CA ILE A 136 -0.35 -5.64 -7.12
C ILE A 136 -1.85 -5.66 -6.80
N TYR A 137 -2.67 -4.79 -7.42
CA TYR A 137 -4.12 -4.85 -7.30
C TYR A 137 -4.69 -6.11 -7.97
N SER A 138 -4.23 -6.44 -9.17
CA SER A 138 -4.64 -7.64 -9.90
C SER A 138 -4.22 -8.91 -9.14
N TYR A 139 -2.97 -8.97 -8.71
CA TYR A 139 -2.45 -10.06 -7.88
C TYR A 139 -3.30 -10.27 -6.62
N GLY A 140 -3.49 -9.22 -5.83
CA GLY A 140 -4.25 -9.31 -4.58
C GLY A 140 -5.68 -9.78 -4.77
N ARG A 141 -6.33 -9.42 -5.89
CA ARG A 141 -7.65 -9.94 -6.22
C ARG A 141 -7.63 -11.43 -6.53
N SER A 142 -6.64 -11.87 -7.31
CA SER A 142 -6.52 -13.27 -7.70
C SER A 142 -6.27 -14.17 -6.48
N ILE A 143 -5.26 -13.84 -5.67
CA ILE A 143 -4.98 -14.64 -4.47
C ILE A 143 -6.12 -14.58 -3.45
N GLY A 144 -6.90 -13.50 -3.42
CA GLY A 144 -8.08 -13.41 -2.56
C GLY A 144 -9.13 -14.46 -2.89
N GLU A 145 -9.33 -14.79 -4.16
CA GLU A 145 -10.21 -15.87 -4.59
C GLU A 145 -9.58 -17.26 -4.36
N GLU A 146 -8.27 -17.39 -4.60
CA GLU A 146 -7.53 -18.65 -4.40
C GLU A 146 -7.51 -19.05 -2.91
N LEU A 147 -7.36 -18.08 -2.01
CA LEU A 147 -7.26 -18.30 -0.57
C LEU A 147 -8.61 -18.25 0.18
N ALA A 148 -9.72 -18.08 -0.52
CA ALA A 148 -11.04 -17.92 0.08
C ALA A 148 -11.45 -19.10 0.98
N ASN A 149 -10.97 -20.30 0.68
CA ASN A 149 -11.24 -21.53 1.44
C ASN A 149 -10.16 -21.88 2.47
N GLU A 150 -9.13 -21.05 2.62
CA GLU A 150 -7.95 -21.30 3.46
C GLU A 150 -7.95 -20.49 4.77
N ASN A 151 -9.11 -19.95 5.17
CA ASN A 151 -9.24 -19.05 6.32
C ASN A 151 -8.33 -17.80 6.23
N ILE A 152 -7.91 -17.40 5.03
CA ILE A 152 -7.09 -16.22 4.76
C ILE A 152 -7.92 -15.20 4.00
N SER A 153 -8.20 -14.05 4.60
CA SER A 153 -8.87 -12.97 3.88
C SER A 153 -7.89 -11.95 3.31
N VAL A 154 -8.07 -11.59 2.04
CA VAL A 154 -7.23 -10.60 1.35
C VAL A 154 -8.03 -9.35 1.06
N THR A 155 -7.56 -8.20 1.53
CA THR A 155 -8.21 -6.90 1.31
C THR A 155 -7.25 -5.94 0.63
N ILE A 156 -7.64 -5.42 -0.52
CA ILE A 156 -6.87 -4.39 -1.23
C ILE A 156 -7.52 -3.02 -0.99
N SER A 157 -6.73 -2.11 -0.44
CA SER A 157 -7.12 -0.71 -0.26
C SER A 157 -6.65 0.12 -1.45
N LEU A 158 -7.57 0.90 -2.02
CA LEU A 158 -7.31 1.82 -3.14
C LEU A 158 -7.52 3.28 -2.68
N PRO A 159 -6.65 3.83 -1.82
CA PRO A 159 -6.76 5.21 -1.41
C PRO A 159 -6.51 6.16 -2.58
N GLY A 160 -7.20 7.31 -2.56
CA GLY A 160 -6.88 8.45 -3.41
C GLY A 160 -5.75 9.30 -2.84
N TYR A 161 -5.90 10.63 -2.90
CA TYR A 161 -4.95 11.56 -2.28
C TYR A 161 -5.05 11.49 -0.76
N VAL A 162 -3.97 11.08 -0.12
CA VAL A 162 -3.92 10.95 1.35
C VAL A 162 -3.02 12.04 1.93
N LYS A 163 -3.51 12.76 2.93
CA LYS A 163 -2.73 13.77 3.66
C LYS A 163 -1.63 13.09 4.47
N THR A 164 -0.45 13.00 3.88
CA THR A 164 0.75 12.42 4.49
C THR A 164 1.99 13.16 4.00
N ASN A 165 3.12 12.96 4.69
CA ASN A 165 4.41 13.49 4.25
C ASN A 165 4.97 12.79 2.98
N ALA A 166 4.27 11.81 2.39
CA ALA A 166 4.75 11.10 1.20
C ALA A 166 4.87 12.03 -0.01
N HIS A 167 3.88 12.91 -0.24
CA HIS A 167 3.92 13.87 -1.34
C HIS A 167 5.07 14.87 -1.17
N ARG A 168 5.28 15.39 0.04
CA ARG A 168 6.40 16.29 0.34
C ARG A 168 7.75 15.63 0.09
N ARG A 169 7.93 14.39 0.55
CA ARG A 169 9.17 13.64 0.31
C ARG A 169 9.44 13.36 -1.17
N ALA A 170 8.41 13.34 -1.99
CA ALA A 170 8.50 13.17 -3.43
C ALA A 170 8.58 14.50 -4.22
N GLY A 171 8.71 15.65 -3.53
CA GLY A 171 8.71 16.98 -4.17
C GLY A 171 7.37 17.38 -4.80
N LEU A 172 6.28 16.81 -4.32
CA LEU A 172 4.93 16.98 -4.87
C LEU A 172 4.05 17.93 -4.05
N ASP A 173 4.65 18.85 -3.28
CA ASP A 173 3.93 19.84 -2.46
C ASP A 173 2.95 20.69 -3.28
N HIS A 174 3.30 20.95 -4.55
CA HIS A 174 2.46 21.70 -5.47
C HIS A 174 1.09 21.04 -5.71
N LEU A 175 0.96 19.72 -5.50
CA LEU A 175 -0.31 19.02 -5.63
C LEU A 175 -1.32 19.42 -4.55
N GLU A 176 -0.86 19.84 -3.36
CA GLU A 176 -1.75 20.30 -2.30
C GLU A 176 -2.57 21.53 -2.72
N ARG A 177 -2.02 22.38 -3.59
CA ARG A 177 -2.71 23.57 -4.13
C ARG A 177 -3.58 23.26 -5.36
N LYS A 178 -3.23 22.20 -6.12
CA LYS A 178 -3.92 21.86 -7.38
C LYS A 178 -5.09 20.90 -7.19
N ILE A 179 -5.03 20.07 -6.16
CA ILE A 179 -6.04 19.05 -5.89
C ILE A 179 -7.13 19.63 -4.98
N PRO A 180 -8.41 19.58 -5.37
CA PRO A 180 -9.50 20.05 -4.54
C PRO A 180 -9.50 19.42 -3.14
N PHE A 181 -9.80 20.19 -2.11
CA PHE A 181 -9.73 19.77 -0.71
C PHE A 181 -10.60 18.53 -0.40
N TRP A 182 -11.74 18.39 -1.07
CA TRP A 182 -12.67 17.27 -0.89
C TRP A 182 -12.14 15.93 -1.46
N MET A 183 -11.11 15.96 -2.28
CA MET A 183 -10.40 14.76 -2.77
C MET A 183 -9.35 14.26 -1.77
N TRP A 184 -8.99 15.06 -0.76
CA TRP A 184 -8.02 14.66 0.25
C TRP A 184 -8.67 13.84 1.36
N VAL A 185 -8.05 12.71 1.68
CA VAL A 185 -8.49 11.81 2.76
C VAL A 185 -7.40 11.78 3.84
N SER A 186 -7.79 11.80 5.12
CA SER A 186 -6.82 11.63 6.19
C SER A 186 -6.30 10.19 6.24
N ALA A 187 -5.03 10.01 6.60
CA ALA A 187 -4.43 8.68 6.77
C ALA A 187 -5.21 7.83 7.78
N GLU A 188 -5.68 8.44 8.87
CA GLU A 188 -6.51 7.78 9.88
C GLU A 188 -7.81 7.22 9.29
N LYS A 189 -8.51 8.00 8.45
CA LYS A 189 -9.74 7.56 7.79
C LYS A 189 -9.47 6.40 6.82
N VAL A 190 -8.34 6.46 6.08
CA VAL A 190 -7.92 5.35 5.20
C VAL A 190 -7.74 4.09 6.03
N VAL A 191 -6.98 4.15 7.13
CA VAL A 191 -6.72 3.00 8.01
C VAL A 191 -8.01 2.44 8.58
N LYS A 192 -8.86 3.26 9.22
CA LYS A 192 -10.13 2.81 9.81
C LYS A 192 -11.05 2.14 8.79
N MET A 193 -11.15 2.70 7.58
CA MET A 193 -11.99 2.12 6.53
C MET A 193 -11.42 0.81 5.98
N THR A 194 -10.09 0.75 5.83
CA THR A 194 -9.40 -0.45 5.36
C THR A 194 -9.50 -1.57 6.38
N GLU A 195 -9.25 -1.29 7.65
CA GLU A 195 -9.34 -2.27 8.73
C GLU A 195 -10.77 -2.81 8.88
N LYS A 196 -11.77 -1.92 8.88
CA LYS A 196 -13.18 -2.36 8.89
C LYS A 196 -13.52 -3.27 7.71
N ALA A 197 -12.98 -2.98 6.52
CA ALA A 197 -13.20 -3.81 5.33
C ALA A 197 -12.48 -5.15 5.46
N SER A 198 -11.26 -5.17 5.99
CA SER A 198 -10.46 -6.38 6.21
C SER A 198 -11.12 -7.32 7.24
N ILE A 199 -11.57 -6.77 8.36
CA ILE A 199 -12.32 -7.56 9.37
C ILE A 199 -13.62 -8.15 8.78
N ALA A 200 -14.26 -7.42 7.86
CA ALA A 200 -15.47 -7.88 7.19
C ALA A 200 -15.21 -8.78 5.96
N GLY A 201 -13.97 -9.21 5.72
CA GLY A 201 -13.59 -10.09 4.60
C GLY A 201 -13.82 -9.48 3.20
N LYS A 202 -13.85 -8.14 3.08
CA LYS A 202 -14.07 -7.48 1.78
C LYS A 202 -12.80 -7.48 0.95
N SER A 203 -12.87 -7.97 -0.28
CA SER A 203 -11.73 -8.04 -1.20
C SER A 203 -11.17 -6.66 -1.60
N THR A 204 -11.99 -5.63 -1.68
CA THR A 204 -11.55 -4.30 -2.11
C THR A 204 -12.26 -3.19 -1.34
N VAL A 205 -11.50 -2.17 -0.95
CA VAL A 205 -12.04 -0.95 -0.33
C VAL A 205 -11.45 0.31 -0.98
N ILE A 206 -12.30 1.30 -1.20
CA ILE A 206 -11.90 2.63 -1.68
C ILE A 206 -12.21 3.64 -0.58
N PRO A 207 -11.19 4.10 0.17
CA PRO A 207 -11.37 5.13 1.16
C PRO A 207 -11.68 6.49 0.51
N GLY A 208 -12.75 7.15 1.00
CA GLY A 208 -13.22 8.44 0.51
C GLY A 208 -14.46 8.33 -0.38
N LEU A 209 -15.51 9.11 -0.05
CA LEU A 209 -16.80 9.10 -0.75
C LEU A 209 -16.65 9.52 -2.22
N ALA A 210 -15.85 10.55 -2.49
CA ALA A 210 -15.60 11.05 -3.84
C ALA A 210 -15.10 9.94 -4.78
N TYR A 211 -14.13 9.15 -4.30
CA TYR A 211 -13.55 8.06 -5.09
C TYR A 211 -14.51 6.86 -5.27
N LYS A 212 -15.38 6.61 -4.29
CA LYS A 212 -16.43 5.58 -4.42
C LYS A 212 -17.45 5.90 -5.51
N LEU A 213 -17.86 7.16 -5.59
CA LEU A 213 -18.83 7.63 -6.58
C LEU A 213 -18.26 7.59 -8.00
N VAL A 214 -16.97 7.86 -8.15
CA VAL A 214 -16.29 7.90 -9.46
C VAL A 214 -15.87 6.50 -9.93
N LYS A 215 -15.72 5.52 -9.02
CA LYS A 215 -15.24 4.15 -9.36
C LYS A 215 -15.93 3.50 -10.56
N PRO A 216 -17.28 3.47 -10.68
CA PRO A 216 -17.94 2.81 -11.81
C PRO A 216 -17.56 3.40 -13.17
N PHE A 217 -17.07 4.63 -13.16
CA PHE A 217 -16.75 5.39 -14.35
C PHE A 217 -15.26 5.44 -14.68
N LEU A 218 -14.38 4.98 -13.79
CA LEU A 218 -12.90 5.17 -13.89
C LEU A 218 -12.25 4.37 -15.04
N GLY A 219 -12.94 3.45 -15.68
CA GLY A 219 -12.46 2.72 -16.88
C GLY A 219 -13.04 3.25 -18.19
N MET A 220 -13.93 4.24 -18.18
CA MET A 220 -14.59 4.75 -19.39
C MET A 220 -13.80 5.92 -19.99
N GLU A 221 -13.71 6.00 -21.32
CA GLU A 221 -12.96 7.09 -22.00
C GLU A 221 -13.47 8.49 -21.65
N ILE A 222 -14.78 8.65 -21.46
CA ILE A 222 -15.41 9.93 -21.08
C ILE A 222 -14.89 10.42 -19.73
N THR A 223 -14.72 9.51 -18.77
CA THR A 223 -14.20 9.87 -17.45
C THR A 223 -12.70 10.10 -17.45
N SER A 224 -11.96 9.50 -18.38
CA SER A 224 -10.54 9.79 -18.52
C SER A 224 -10.29 11.26 -18.91
N LYS A 225 -11.16 11.86 -19.73
CA LYS A 225 -11.12 13.29 -20.08
C LYS A 225 -11.46 14.17 -18.87
N ALA A 226 -12.53 13.86 -18.14
CA ALA A 226 -12.91 14.59 -16.93
C ALA A 226 -11.85 14.45 -15.83
N TRP A 227 -11.30 13.25 -15.65
CA TRP A 227 -10.21 12.99 -14.71
C TRP A 227 -8.92 13.75 -15.08
N LYS A 228 -8.57 13.84 -16.37
CA LYS A 228 -7.45 14.67 -16.87
C LYS A 228 -7.65 16.15 -16.56
N MET A 229 -8.89 16.66 -16.69
CA MET A 229 -9.22 18.06 -16.36
C MET A 229 -9.09 18.36 -14.86
N LEU A 230 -9.53 17.45 -14.01
CA LEU A 230 -9.43 17.57 -12.54
C LEU A 230 -7.99 17.34 -12.04
N ASN A 231 -7.22 16.52 -12.73
CA ASN A 231 -5.90 16.05 -12.34
C ASN A 231 -4.78 16.72 -13.13
N LYS A 232 -4.95 18.00 -13.50
CA LYS A 232 -3.93 18.76 -14.26
C LYS A 232 -2.53 18.63 -13.64
N ARG A 233 -1.87 17.51 -13.92
CA ARG A 233 -0.45 17.24 -13.65
C ARG A 233 0.36 17.82 -14.81
N ASN A 234 0.31 19.15 -14.96
CA ASN A 234 1.17 19.87 -15.91
C ASN A 234 2.57 20.01 -15.34
#